data_628f55986c689b5e4c909af298ee3c67
#
_entry.id   628f55986c689b5e4c909af298ee3c67
#
_cell.length_a   1.000
_cell.length_b   1.000
_cell.length_c   1.000
_cell.angle_alpha   90.00
_cell.angle_beta   90.00
_cell.angle_gamma   90.00
#
_symmetry.space_group_name_H-M   'P 1'
#
loop_
_entity.id
_entity.type
_entity.pdbx_description
1 polymer ?
#
loop_
_entity_poly.entity_id
_entity_poly.type
_entity_poly.pdbx_seq_one_letter_code
_entity_poly.pdbx_strand_id
1 'polypeptide(L)'
;MNAYVICIQSNKHSVEAADRCIESGKKFGYTIKKHDAYCPADDPHQIFREQNLPISEFKIDARFSRLEPCMCGFLSHRSLWLKSFRENKQILILEHDAIFIDKIPLNIGFNGIISFGRPSYGHFKQPKKEGVYKLFSKVGGYLPGAHAYVVSPKGARKLLHHASVKPGPTDLFINKNDFPFISEYYPWPVIADDKVSTIQHDAGCIAKHNYKKGIDIV
;
A
#
# COMPACT_ATOMS: atom_id res chain seq x y z
N MET A 1 8.51 -9.30 -13.19
CA MET A 1 7.32 -8.91 -12.39
C MET A 1 6.87 -7.54 -12.87
N ASN A 2 5.56 -7.36 -13.10
CA ASN A 2 5.01 -6.04 -13.46
C ASN A 2 5.02 -5.14 -12.23
N ALA A 3 5.50 -3.89 -12.36
CA ALA A 3 5.53 -2.90 -11.30
C ALA A 3 4.74 -1.65 -11.69
N TYR A 4 3.92 -1.15 -10.77
CA TYR A 4 3.10 0.03 -10.96
C TYR A 4 3.22 0.97 -9.77
N VAL A 5 3.38 2.25 -10.03
CA VAL A 5 3.28 3.32 -9.04
C VAL A 5 1.94 4.05 -9.20
N ILE A 6 1.17 4.11 -8.14
CA ILE A 6 -0.11 4.82 -8.07
C ILE A 6 0.18 6.32 -8.11
N CYS A 7 -0.40 7.04 -9.06
CA CYS A 7 -0.09 8.45 -9.31
C CYS A 7 -1.36 9.22 -9.66
N ILE A 8 -1.66 10.29 -8.93
CA ILE A 8 -2.73 11.24 -9.27
C ILE A 8 -2.18 12.17 -10.34
N GLN A 9 -2.54 11.92 -11.61
CA GLN A 9 -2.00 12.65 -12.78
C GLN A 9 -2.31 14.17 -12.73
N SER A 10 -3.45 14.56 -12.16
CA SER A 10 -3.85 15.95 -11.99
C SER A 10 -3.13 16.66 -10.84
N ASN A 11 -2.36 15.96 -10.02
CA ASN A 11 -1.65 16.52 -8.87
C ASN A 11 -0.14 16.54 -9.12
N LYS A 12 0.42 17.73 -9.30
CA LYS A 12 1.85 17.93 -9.59
C LYS A 12 2.76 17.25 -8.56
N HIS A 13 2.45 17.36 -7.27
CA HIS A 13 3.26 16.72 -6.22
C HIS A 13 3.23 15.20 -6.29
N SER A 14 2.06 14.62 -6.61
CA SER A 14 1.94 13.18 -6.83
C SER A 14 2.76 12.71 -8.04
N VAL A 15 2.74 13.50 -9.12
CA VAL A 15 3.53 13.20 -10.34
C VAL A 15 5.03 13.25 -10.04
N GLU A 16 5.51 14.32 -9.39
CA GLU A 16 6.92 14.47 -9.00
C GLU A 16 7.38 13.36 -8.04
N ALA A 17 6.53 12.97 -7.09
CA ALA A 17 6.80 11.86 -6.17
C ALA A 17 6.89 10.52 -6.92
N ALA A 18 5.93 10.23 -7.81
CA ALA A 18 5.94 9.04 -8.64
C ALA A 18 7.17 8.96 -9.55
N ASP A 19 7.64 10.09 -10.08
CA ASP A 19 8.86 10.14 -10.88
C ASP A 19 10.10 9.81 -10.02
N ARG A 20 10.17 10.30 -8.78
CA ARG A 20 11.23 9.90 -7.83
C ARG A 20 11.18 8.40 -7.51
N CYS A 21 9.98 7.85 -7.31
CA CYS A 21 9.79 6.40 -7.12
C CYS A 21 10.36 5.62 -8.32
N ILE A 22 9.99 6.00 -9.54
CA ILE A 22 10.45 5.37 -10.79
C ILE A 22 11.98 5.45 -10.90
N GLU A 23 12.57 6.63 -10.71
CA GLU A 23 14.02 6.81 -10.80
C GLU A 23 14.77 6.04 -9.71
N SER A 24 14.23 5.96 -8.49
CA SER A 24 14.82 5.14 -7.44
C SER A 24 14.80 3.64 -7.79
N GLY A 25 13.68 3.14 -8.33
CA GLY A 25 13.55 1.74 -8.74
C GLY A 25 14.41 1.39 -9.94
N LYS A 26 14.57 2.32 -10.88
CA LYS A 26 15.45 2.15 -12.06
C LYS A 26 16.89 1.84 -11.70
N LYS A 27 17.41 2.42 -10.60
CA LYS A 27 18.77 2.13 -10.08
C LYS A 27 18.96 0.66 -9.73
N PHE A 28 17.89 -0.04 -9.40
CA PHE A 28 17.88 -1.47 -9.07
C PHE A 28 17.33 -2.36 -10.19
N GLY A 29 17.14 -1.80 -11.41
CA GLY A 29 16.74 -2.53 -12.61
C GLY A 29 15.22 -2.74 -12.76
N TYR A 30 14.39 -1.97 -12.03
CA TYR A 30 12.93 -2.05 -12.21
C TYR A 30 12.43 -1.13 -13.31
N THR A 31 11.52 -1.65 -14.13
CA THR A 31 10.69 -0.86 -15.04
C THR A 31 9.33 -0.67 -14.37
N ILE A 32 9.07 0.54 -13.87
CA ILE A 32 7.85 0.89 -13.15
C ILE A 32 6.97 1.75 -14.04
N LYS A 33 5.69 1.38 -14.14
CA LYS A 33 4.69 2.13 -14.92
C LYS A 33 3.82 2.96 -13.98
N LYS A 34 3.51 4.21 -14.38
CA LYS A 34 2.48 4.99 -13.68
C LYS A 34 1.12 4.32 -13.86
N HIS A 35 0.39 4.18 -12.78
CA HIS A 35 -1.00 3.75 -12.74
C HIS A 35 -1.84 4.94 -12.32
N ASP A 36 -2.79 5.32 -13.15
CA ASP A 36 -3.63 6.48 -12.88
C ASP A 36 -4.51 6.22 -11.66
N ALA A 37 -4.37 7.08 -10.65
CA ALA A 37 -5.07 6.97 -9.39
C ALA A 37 -6.43 7.65 -9.47
N TYR A 38 -7.41 7.09 -8.79
CA TYR A 38 -8.65 7.80 -8.50
C TYR A 38 -8.38 9.03 -7.62
N CYS A 39 -9.13 10.10 -7.86
CA CYS A 39 -9.11 11.31 -7.05
C CYS A 39 -10.54 11.73 -6.69
N PRO A 40 -10.76 12.65 -5.75
CA PRO A 40 -12.13 13.07 -5.35
C PRO A 40 -12.98 13.60 -6.50
N ALA A 41 -12.38 14.15 -7.56
CA ALA A 41 -13.10 14.62 -8.76
C ALA A 41 -13.76 13.46 -9.56
N ASP A 42 -13.35 12.22 -9.32
CA ASP A 42 -13.93 11.02 -9.98
C ASP A 42 -15.22 10.52 -9.30
N ASP A 43 -15.72 11.21 -8.29
CA ASP A 43 -16.86 10.79 -7.45
C ASP A 43 -16.70 9.37 -6.88
N PRO A 44 -15.87 9.18 -5.86
CA PRO A 44 -15.62 7.85 -5.30
C PRO A 44 -16.90 7.21 -4.73
N HIS A 45 -17.89 7.98 -4.31
CA HIS A 45 -19.18 7.45 -3.82
C HIS A 45 -19.98 6.80 -4.96
N GLN A 46 -19.99 7.43 -6.14
CA GLN A 46 -20.62 6.83 -7.32
C GLN A 46 -19.89 5.56 -7.73
N ILE A 47 -18.56 5.57 -7.79
CA ILE A 47 -17.76 4.40 -8.16
C ILE A 47 -18.00 3.23 -7.17
N PHE A 48 -18.09 3.50 -5.86
CA PHE A 48 -18.42 2.47 -4.88
C PHE A 48 -19.78 1.83 -5.16
N ARG A 49 -20.81 2.64 -5.47
CA ARG A 49 -22.14 2.13 -5.83
C ARG A 49 -22.11 1.28 -7.09
N GLU A 50 -21.46 1.76 -8.16
CA GLU A 50 -21.34 1.06 -9.45
C GLU A 50 -20.60 -0.28 -9.32
N GLN A 51 -19.62 -0.34 -8.41
CA GLN A 51 -18.84 -1.55 -8.15
C GLN A 51 -19.44 -2.42 -7.03
N ASN A 52 -20.64 -2.11 -6.53
CA ASN A 52 -21.32 -2.79 -5.43
C ASN A 52 -20.45 -2.93 -4.17
N LEU A 53 -19.70 -1.86 -3.83
CA LEU A 53 -18.93 -1.81 -2.61
C LEU A 53 -19.75 -1.16 -1.48
N PRO A 54 -19.84 -1.75 -0.28
CA PRO A 54 -20.66 -1.22 0.81
C PRO A 54 -20.00 0.02 1.44
N ILE A 55 -20.47 1.22 1.06
CA ILE A 55 -19.96 2.51 1.57
C ILE A 55 -20.10 2.59 3.10
N SER A 56 -21.19 2.05 3.65
CA SER A 56 -21.45 2.05 5.09
C SER A 56 -20.37 1.34 5.91
N GLU A 57 -19.65 0.39 5.29
CA GLU A 57 -18.58 -0.36 5.92
C GLU A 57 -17.22 0.35 5.82
N PHE A 58 -17.08 1.36 4.95
CA PHE A 58 -15.83 2.12 4.80
C PHE A 58 -15.66 3.10 5.96
N LYS A 59 -14.96 2.67 7.00
CA LYS A 59 -14.75 3.47 8.21
C LYS A 59 -13.38 4.10 8.23
N ILE A 60 -13.33 5.37 8.59
CA ILE A 60 -12.10 6.12 8.83
C ILE A 60 -12.14 6.76 10.22
N ASP A 61 -10.98 7.12 10.73
CA ASP A 61 -10.88 8.08 11.82
C ASP A 61 -10.62 9.47 11.22
N ALA A 62 -11.63 10.33 11.28
CA ALA A 62 -11.57 11.68 10.70
C ALA A 62 -10.50 12.59 11.31
N ARG A 63 -9.92 12.18 12.46
CA ARG A 63 -8.76 12.91 13.05
C ARG A 63 -7.49 12.74 12.21
N PHE A 64 -7.35 11.61 11.50
CA PHE A 64 -6.15 11.26 10.76
C PHE A 64 -6.29 11.41 9.26
N SER A 65 -7.50 11.27 8.72
CA SER A 65 -7.70 11.15 7.29
C SER A 65 -9.02 11.74 6.82
N ARG A 66 -9.09 12.09 5.55
CA ARG A 66 -10.31 12.53 4.86
C ARG A 66 -10.96 11.34 4.14
N LEU A 67 -12.29 11.27 4.17
CA LEU A 67 -13.04 10.11 3.66
C LEU A 67 -12.80 9.87 2.17
N GLU A 68 -13.11 10.85 1.33
CA GLU A 68 -13.02 10.69 -0.13
C GLU A 68 -11.60 10.37 -0.62
N PRO A 69 -10.54 11.07 -0.17
CA PRO A 69 -9.18 10.68 -0.51
C PRO A 69 -8.82 9.24 -0.08
N CYS A 70 -9.30 8.77 1.08
CA CYS A 70 -9.11 7.38 1.50
C CYS A 70 -9.85 6.39 0.59
N MET A 71 -11.10 6.72 0.18
CA MET A 71 -11.85 5.91 -0.78
C MET A 71 -11.14 5.85 -2.12
N CYS A 72 -10.61 6.97 -2.61
CA CYS A 72 -9.83 7.04 -3.85
C CYS A 72 -8.53 6.20 -3.77
N GLY A 73 -7.80 6.29 -2.66
CA GLY A 73 -6.62 5.46 -2.41
C GLY A 73 -6.98 3.96 -2.46
N PHE A 74 -8.03 3.56 -1.76
CA PHE A 74 -8.53 2.18 -1.79
C PHE A 74 -8.93 1.71 -3.20
N LEU A 75 -9.68 2.53 -3.96
CA LEU A 75 -10.08 2.21 -5.33
C LEU A 75 -8.87 2.04 -6.25
N SER A 76 -7.85 2.89 -6.08
CA SER A 76 -6.60 2.82 -6.86
C SER A 76 -5.86 1.51 -6.61
N HIS A 77 -5.69 1.10 -5.37
CA HIS A 77 -5.11 -0.20 -5.03
C HIS A 77 -5.98 -1.36 -5.54
N ARG A 78 -7.30 -1.27 -5.34
CA ARG A 78 -8.25 -2.30 -5.80
C ARG A 78 -8.21 -2.49 -7.32
N SER A 79 -8.03 -1.44 -8.10
CA SER A 79 -7.90 -1.55 -9.56
C SER A 79 -6.66 -2.36 -9.98
N LEU A 80 -5.55 -2.26 -9.23
CA LEU A 80 -4.35 -3.07 -9.42
C LEU A 80 -4.55 -4.52 -8.94
N TRP A 81 -5.35 -4.76 -7.90
CA TRP A 81 -5.74 -6.14 -7.53
C TRP A 81 -6.58 -6.78 -8.63
N LEU A 82 -7.56 -6.04 -9.21
CA LEU A 82 -8.32 -6.50 -10.37
C LEU A 82 -7.42 -6.84 -11.55
N LYS A 83 -6.43 -5.99 -11.82
CA LYS A 83 -5.44 -6.21 -12.87
C LYS A 83 -4.62 -7.48 -12.62
N SER A 84 -4.10 -7.68 -11.42
CA SER A 84 -3.38 -8.90 -11.03
C SER A 84 -4.22 -10.16 -11.24
N PHE A 85 -5.48 -10.11 -10.79
CA PHE A 85 -6.41 -11.23 -10.90
C PHE A 85 -6.76 -11.55 -12.36
N ARG A 86 -7.12 -10.53 -13.16
CA ARG A 86 -7.53 -10.69 -14.58
C ARG A 86 -6.39 -11.14 -15.49
N GLU A 87 -5.19 -10.60 -15.30
CA GLU A 87 -4.01 -10.93 -16.10
C GLU A 87 -3.31 -12.22 -15.59
N ASN A 88 -3.74 -12.75 -14.47
CA ASN A 88 -3.12 -13.89 -13.78
C ASN A 88 -1.61 -13.68 -13.55
N LYS A 89 -1.21 -12.48 -13.14
CA LYS A 89 0.19 -12.09 -12.93
C LYS A 89 0.40 -11.45 -11.57
N GLN A 90 1.57 -11.71 -10.99
CA GLN A 90 2.03 -10.96 -9.82
C GLN A 90 2.32 -9.51 -10.19
N ILE A 91 1.89 -8.58 -9.34
CA ILE A 91 2.09 -7.15 -9.50
C ILE A 91 2.77 -6.58 -8.25
N LEU A 92 3.85 -5.83 -8.44
CA LEU A 92 4.40 -4.93 -7.44
C LEU A 92 3.61 -3.62 -7.49
N ILE A 93 2.98 -3.28 -6.37
CA ILE A 93 2.19 -2.07 -6.18
C ILE A 93 3.00 -1.12 -5.30
N LEU A 94 3.14 0.11 -5.79
CA LEU A 94 3.88 1.18 -5.13
C LEU A 94 2.98 2.41 -4.99
N GLU A 95 3.02 3.08 -3.84
CA GLU A 95 2.49 4.43 -3.70
C GLU A 95 3.50 5.44 -4.24
N HIS A 96 3.06 6.65 -4.59
CA HIS A 96 3.92 7.63 -5.25
C HIS A 96 5.13 8.06 -4.40
N ASP A 97 5.03 7.98 -3.07
CA ASP A 97 6.07 8.34 -2.11
C ASP A 97 7.06 7.19 -1.82
N ALA A 98 6.88 6.02 -2.43
CA ALA A 98 7.78 4.89 -2.28
C ALA A 98 9.16 5.19 -2.89
N ILE A 99 10.23 4.94 -2.13
CA ILE A 99 11.62 5.10 -2.56
C ILE A 99 12.38 3.80 -2.35
N PHE A 100 12.95 3.26 -3.41
CA PHE A 100 13.83 2.10 -3.33
C PHE A 100 15.17 2.49 -2.71
N ILE A 101 15.59 1.76 -1.69
CA ILE A 101 16.90 1.87 -1.05
C ILE A 101 17.74 0.61 -1.25
N ASP A 102 17.09 -0.48 -1.70
CA ASP A 102 17.74 -1.73 -2.04
C ASP A 102 16.90 -2.52 -3.07
N LYS A 103 17.44 -3.61 -3.55
CA LYS A 103 16.79 -4.51 -4.51
C LYS A 103 15.86 -5.49 -3.78
N ILE A 104 14.64 -5.62 -4.27
CA ILE A 104 13.74 -6.70 -3.85
C ILE A 104 14.35 -8.03 -4.33
N PRO A 105 14.59 -9.01 -3.43
CA PRO A 105 15.14 -10.29 -3.84
C PRO A 105 14.27 -11.01 -4.84
N LEU A 106 14.91 -11.65 -5.81
CA LEU A 106 14.25 -12.54 -6.75
C LEU A 106 13.97 -13.89 -6.08
N ASN A 107 12.89 -14.56 -6.48
CA ASN A 107 12.56 -15.92 -6.03
C ASN A 107 12.17 -16.07 -4.55
N ILE A 108 11.58 -15.04 -3.97
CA ILE A 108 10.97 -15.16 -2.64
C ILE A 108 9.65 -15.93 -2.74
N GLY A 109 9.55 -17.01 -2.00
CA GLY A 109 8.29 -17.72 -1.82
C GLY A 109 7.36 -16.96 -0.86
N PHE A 110 6.13 -16.65 -1.31
CA PHE A 110 5.10 -16.05 -0.47
C PHE A 110 3.71 -16.55 -0.88
N ASN A 111 2.75 -16.43 0.04
CA ASN A 111 1.39 -16.93 -0.18
C ASN A 111 0.38 -15.77 -0.28
N GLY A 112 0.30 -15.19 -1.47
CA GLY A 112 -0.73 -14.19 -1.78
C GLY A 112 -0.25 -12.74 -1.73
N ILE A 113 0.26 -12.26 -0.59
CA ILE A 113 0.71 -10.89 -0.39
C ILE A 113 2.04 -10.90 0.36
N ILE A 114 2.98 -10.07 -0.08
CA ILE A 114 4.23 -9.80 0.64
C ILE A 114 4.56 -8.31 0.61
N SER A 115 4.82 -7.73 1.79
CA SER A 115 5.27 -6.36 1.95
C SER A 115 6.78 -6.24 1.81
N PHE A 116 7.23 -5.17 1.16
CA PHE A 116 8.62 -4.75 1.02
C PHE A 116 8.86 -3.35 1.58
N GLY A 117 7.78 -2.67 1.96
CA GLY A 117 7.83 -1.32 2.52
C GLY A 117 8.20 -1.34 4.01
N ARG A 118 9.17 -0.50 4.39
CA ARG A 118 9.47 -0.27 5.80
C ARG A 118 8.23 0.33 6.49
N PRO A 119 7.76 -0.25 7.60
CA PRO A 119 6.64 0.32 8.35
C PRO A 119 6.87 1.80 8.67
N SER A 120 5.97 2.66 8.22
CA SER A 120 6.10 4.12 8.36
C SER A 120 5.53 4.65 9.67
N TYR A 121 4.65 3.90 10.33
CA TYR A 121 4.02 4.27 11.60
C TYR A 121 3.66 3.06 12.46
N GLY A 122 3.29 3.32 13.72
CA GLY A 122 2.89 2.29 14.68
C GLY A 122 4.06 1.56 15.33
N HIS A 123 3.74 0.49 16.06
CA HIS A 123 4.72 -0.39 16.68
C HIS A 123 4.89 -1.65 15.85
N PHE A 124 6.14 -1.98 15.52
CA PHE A 124 6.49 -3.17 14.75
C PHE A 124 7.77 -3.80 15.29
N LYS A 125 7.96 -5.08 14.96
CA LYS A 125 9.20 -5.81 15.28
C LYS A 125 10.15 -5.71 14.10
N GLN A 126 11.43 -5.46 14.38
CA GLN A 126 12.49 -5.54 13.39
C GLN A 126 13.28 -6.83 13.60
N PRO A 127 13.34 -7.72 12.60
CA PRO A 127 14.17 -8.92 12.69
C PRO A 127 15.66 -8.60 12.73
N LYS A 128 16.45 -9.52 13.28
CA LYS A 128 17.93 -9.44 13.23
C LYS A 128 18.52 -10.03 11.94
N LYS A 129 17.79 -10.92 11.28
CA LYS A 129 18.26 -11.65 10.09
C LYS A 129 17.40 -11.33 8.88
N GLU A 130 18.01 -11.37 7.72
CA GLU A 130 17.31 -11.34 6.45
C GLU A 130 16.35 -12.51 6.31
N GLY A 131 15.16 -12.28 5.73
CA GLY A 131 14.21 -13.34 5.48
C GLY A 131 12.77 -12.85 5.25
N VAL A 132 11.90 -13.84 5.05
CA VAL A 132 10.45 -13.64 4.94
C VAL A 132 9.81 -14.01 6.28
N TYR A 133 8.99 -13.14 6.77
CA TYR A 133 8.35 -13.25 8.08
C TYR A 133 6.84 -13.03 7.97
N LYS A 134 6.10 -13.37 9.03
CA LYS A 134 4.74 -12.88 9.21
C LYS A 134 4.77 -11.38 9.46
N LEU A 135 3.73 -10.67 9.05
CA LEU A 135 3.62 -9.22 9.24
C LEU A 135 3.92 -8.80 10.69
N PHE A 136 4.85 -7.85 10.85
CA PHE A 136 5.40 -7.46 12.15
C PHE A 136 4.55 -6.46 12.94
N SER A 137 3.52 -5.88 12.35
CA SER A 137 2.63 -4.97 13.06
C SER A 137 2.11 -5.58 14.36
N LYS A 138 2.26 -4.89 15.49
CA LYS A 138 1.81 -5.34 16.81
C LYS A 138 0.35 -4.99 17.09
N VAL A 139 -0.09 -3.83 16.63
CA VAL A 139 -1.42 -3.29 16.93
C VAL A 139 -2.32 -3.45 15.72
N GLY A 140 -3.51 -4.03 15.89
CA GLY A 140 -4.51 -4.18 14.83
C GLY A 140 -4.12 -5.10 13.67
N GLY A 141 -2.86 -5.51 13.58
CA GLY A 141 -2.36 -6.38 12.53
C GLY A 141 -2.35 -5.78 11.12
N TYR A 142 -2.54 -4.47 10.99
CA TYR A 142 -2.59 -3.74 9.72
C TYR A 142 -1.21 -3.62 9.06
N LEU A 143 -1.18 -3.21 7.80
CA LEU A 143 0.03 -2.99 7.01
C LEU A 143 0.44 -1.51 7.06
N PRO A 144 1.36 -1.11 7.98
CA PRO A 144 1.75 0.29 8.14
C PRO A 144 2.52 0.77 6.91
N GLY A 145 1.90 1.61 6.13
CA GLY A 145 2.47 2.04 4.86
C GLY A 145 2.35 0.95 3.81
N ALA A 146 1.19 0.83 3.20
CA ALA A 146 0.98 -0.03 2.03
C ALA A 146 1.74 0.50 0.78
N HIS A 147 2.83 1.26 1.01
CA HIS A 147 3.57 1.96 -0.05
C HIS A 147 4.39 1.03 -0.96
N ALA A 148 4.65 -0.21 -0.54
CA ALA A 148 5.35 -1.18 -1.40
C ALA A 148 4.99 -2.62 -1.04
N TYR A 149 4.23 -3.31 -1.88
CA TYR A 149 3.91 -4.72 -1.69
C TYR A 149 3.66 -5.44 -3.02
N VAL A 150 3.88 -6.74 -3.03
CA VAL A 150 3.52 -7.61 -4.15
C VAL A 150 2.25 -8.35 -3.82
N VAL A 151 1.34 -8.37 -4.78
CA VAL A 151 0.13 -9.19 -4.75
C VAL A 151 0.18 -10.25 -5.86
N SER A 152 -0.11 -11.49 -5.50
CA SER A 152 -0.34 -12.57 -6.49
C SER A 152 -1.81 -12.62 -6.90
N PRO A 153 -2.16 -13.29 -8.02
CA PRO A 153 -3.55 -13.49 -8.42
C PRO A 153 -4.42 -14.12 -7.33
N LYS A 154 -3.85 -15.05 -6.56
CA LYS A 154 -4.52 -15.68 -5.42
C LYS A 154 -4.78 -14.68 -4.28
N GLY A 155 -3.80 -13.84 -3.97
CA GLY A 155 -3.94 -12.76 -2.98
C GLY A 155 -4.96 -11.72 -3.44
N ALA A 156 -4.86 -11.29 -4.70
CA ALA A 156 -5.78 -10.33 -5.31
C ALA A 156 -7.24 -10.81 -5.24
N ARG A 157 -7.51 -12.08 -5.56
CA ARG A 157 -8.86 -12.66 -5.45
C ARG A 157 -9.42 -12.56 -4.02
N LYS A 158 -8.58 -12.81 -3.01
CA LYS A 158 -9.00 -12.74 -1.61
C LYS A 158 -9.26 -11.29 -1.16
N LEU A 159 -8.39 -10.35 -1.57
CA LEU A 159 -8.60 -8.91 -1.31
C LEU A 159 -9.91 -8.42 -1.96
N LEU A 160 -10.14 -8.77 -3.22
CA LEU A 160 -11.35 -8.38 -3.96
C LEU A 160 -12.64 -8.94 -3.33
N HIS A 161 -12.60 -10.20 -2.89
CA HIS A 161 -13.73 -10.82 -2.19
C HIS A 161 -14.00 -10.12 -0.85
N HIS A 162 -12.97 -9.85 -0.05
CA HIS A 162 -13.14 -9.14 1.23
C HIS A 162 -13.61 -7.70 1.03
N ALA A 163 -13.12 -7.02 -0.02
CA ALA A 163 -13.51 -5.67 -0.38
C ALA A 163 -15.02 -5.53 -0.69
N SER A 164 -15.65 -6.58 -1.22
CA SER A 164 -17.11 -6.57 -1.47
C SER A 164 -17.96 -6.67 -0.20
N VAL A 165 -17.34 -6.96 0.94
CA VAL A 165 -18.04 -7.09 2.23
C VAL A 165 -17.63 -5.98 3.20
N LYS A 166 -16.33 -5.69 3.29
CA LYS A 166 -15.78 -4.75 4.29
C LYS A 166 -14.63 -3.95 3.70
N PRO A 167 -14.88 -2.99 2.80
CA PRO A 167 -13.84 -2.08 2.31
C PRO A 167 -13.33 -1.15 3.41
N GLY A 168 -12.13 -0.61 3.25
CA GLY A 168 -11.54 0.32 4.20
C GLY A 168 -10.27 0.98 3.67
N PRO A 169 -9.68 1.95 4.40
CA PRO A 169 -8.37 2.51 4.07
C PRO A 169 -7.36 1.39 3.84
N THR A 170 -6.58 1.48 2.77
CA THR A 170 -5.78 0.35 2.25
C THR A 170 -4.87 -0.28 3.29
N ASP A 171 -4.19 0.55 4.07
CA ASP A 171 -3.25 0.15 5.11
C ASP A 171 -3.91 -0.54 6.32
N LEU A 172 -5.17 -0.19 6.62
CA LEU A 172 -6.00 -0.85 7.63
C LEU A 172 -6.74 -2.07 7.06
N PHE A 173 -7.17 -1.98 5.80
CA PHE A 173 -7.85 -3.05 5.09
C PHE A 173 -6.94 -4.27 4.90
N ILE A 174 -5.69 -4.05 4.46
CA ILE A 174 -4.70 -5.13 4.33
C ILE A 174 -4.13 -5.43 5.73
N ASN A 175 -4.71 -6.40 6.42
CA ASN A 175 -4.32 -6.75 7.78
C ASN A 175 -4.20 -8.26 7.99
N LYS A 176 -3.39 -8.68 8.97
CA LYS A 176 -3.12 -10.10 9.24
C LYS A 176 -4.28 -10.86 9.88
N ASN A 177 -5.29 -10.16 10.42
CA ASN A 177 -6.46 -10.80 11.04
C ASN A 177 -7.40 -11.32 9.96
N ASP A 178 -7.65 -10.50 8.92
CA ASP A 178 -8.48 -10.86 7.77
C ASP A 178 -7.68 -11.66 6.73
N PHE A 179 -6.35 -11.41 6.64
CA PHE A 179 -5.45 -12.08 5.69
C PHE A 179 -4.22 -12.68 6.39
N PRO A 180 -4.37 -13.78 7.14
CA PRO A 180 -3.28 -14.36 7.95
C PRO A 180 -2.09 -14.89 7.15
N PHE A 181 -2.20 -14.90 5.83
CA PHE A 181 -1.15 -15.31 4.89
C PHE A 181 -0.24 -14.16 4.44
N ILE A 182 -0.46 -12.92 4.91
CA ILE A 182 0.43 -11.80 4.57
C ILE A 182 1.81 -12.07 5.15
N SER A 183 2.81 -11.86 4.29
CA SER A 183 4.22 -11.91 4.65
C SER A 183 4.84 -10.53 4.56
N GLU A 184 5.99 -10.39 5.18
CA GLU A 184 6.83 -9.20 5.14
C GLU A 184 8.29 -9.63 4.96
N TYR A 185 9.01 -8.97 4.07
CA TYR A 185 10.44 -9.19 3.86
C TYR A 185 11.27 -8.20 4.67
N TYR A 186 12.34 -8.70 5.25
CA TYR A 186 13.36 -7.88 5.93
C TYR A 186 14.75 -8.28 5.42
N PRO A 187 15.68 -7.31 5.20
CA PRO A 187 15.56 -5.86 5.39
C PRO A 187 14.65 -5.23 4.34
N TRP A 188 13.90 -4.20 4.75
CA TRP A 188 12.93 -3.55 3.86
C TRP A 188 13.64 -2.79 2.74
N PRO A 189 13.46 -3.15 1.47
CA PRO A 189 14.13 -2.49 0.35
C PRO A 189 13.47 -1.19 -0.11
N VAL A 190 12.30 -0.87 0.43
CA VAL A 190 11.54 0.34 0.06
C VAL A 190 11.13 1.11 1.32
N ILE A 191 11.31 2.43 1.29
CA ILE A 191 10.85 3.36 2.33
C ILE A 191 9.81 4.32 1.75
N ALA A 192 9.01 4.97 2.61
CA ALA A 192 8.15 6.08 2.21
C ALA A 192 8.87 7.42 2.42
N ASP A 193 8.72 8.35 1.44
CA ASP A 193 9.11 9.76 1.59
C ASP A 193 7.90 10.57 2.06
N ASP A 194 7.68 10.61 3.37
CA ASP A 194 6.47 11.15 4.02
C ASP A 194 6.31 12.67 3.93
N LYS A 195 7.03 13.35 3.05
CA LYS A 195 6.98 14.83 2.96
C LYS A 195 5.66 15.35 2.40
N VAL A 196 4.95 14.51 1.64
CA VAL A 196 3.70 14.91 0.98
C VAL A 196 2.67 13.79 1.09
N SER A 197 1.55 14.05 1.76
CA SER A 197 0.40 13.15 1.79
C SER A 197 -0.78 13.72 1.02
N THR A 198 -1.44 12.91 0.21
CA THR A 198 -2.67 13.28 -0.52
C THR A 198 -3.94 12.87 0.23
N ILE A 199 -3.80 12.11 1.30
CA ILE A 199 -4.93 11.55 2.09
C ILE A 199 -5.19 12.34 3.36
N GLN A 200 -4.14 12.88 3.96
CA GLN A 200 -4.18 13.59 5.23
C GLN A 200 -4.78 14.99 5.10
N HIS A 201 -5.11 15.61 6.24
CA HIS A 201 -5.53 17.01 6.28
C HIS A 201 -4.39 17.95 5.88
N ASP A 202 -4.71 19.15 5.40
CA ASP A 202 -3.73 20.16 4.97
C ASP A 202 -2.80 20.61 6.11
N ALA A 203 -3.25 20.49 7.36
CA ALA A 203 -2.43 20.74 8.56
C ALA A 203 -1.43 19.60 8.87
N GLY A 204 -1.39 18.54 8.05
CA GLY A 204 -0.56 17.36 8.24
C GLY A 204 -1.23 16.27 9.09
N CYS A 205 -0.62 15.12 9.12
CA CYS A 205 -1.09 13.98 9.89
C CYS A 205 -0.78 14.15 11.37
N ILE A 206 -1.78 13.92 12.22
CA ILE A 206 -1.58 13.85 13.68
C ILE A 206 -0.78 12.59 14.05
N ALA A 207 -0.91 11.50 13.27
CA ALA A 207 -0.06 10.32 13.40
C ALA A 207 1.35 10.67 12.89
N LYS A 208 2.21 11.10 13.80
CA LYS A 208 3.62 11.38 13.46
C LYS A 208 4.31 10.08 13.09
N HIS A 209 4.89 10.06 11.90
CA HIS A 209 5.78 8.99 11.47
C HIS A 209 6.96 8.90 12.43
N ASN A 210 7.12 7.75 13.05
CA ASN A 210 8.06 7.61 14.16
C ASN A 210 9.07 6.48 13.88
N TYR A 211 9.93 6.70 12.90
CA TYR A 211 10.99 5.75 12.53
C TYR A 211 12.01 5.47 13.65
N LYS A 212 12.04 6.28 14.71
CA LYS A 212 13.00 6.11 15.82
C LYS A 212 12.38 5.53 17.09
N LYS A 213 11.06 5.61 17.25
CA LYS A 213 10.34 5.14 18.46
C LYS A 213 9.25 4.16 18.02
N GLY A 214 9.27 2.94 18.48
CA GLY A 214 8.26 1.94 18.13
C GLY A 214 8.82 0.72 17.39
N ILE A 215 10.16 0.66 17.27
CA ILE A 215 10.87 -0.49 16.71
C ILE A 215 11.36 -1.36 17.86
N ASP A 216 10.92 -2.62 17.91
CA ASP A 216 11.52 -3.65 18.77
C ASP A 216 12.40 -4.55 17.91
N ILE A 217 13.66 -4.65 18.27
CA ILE A 217 14.60 -5.58 17.63
C ILE A 217 14.41 -6.96 18.25
N VAL A 218 14.17 -7.97 17.44
CA VAL A 218 13.95 -9.37 17.82
C VAL A 218 14.90 -10.34 17.13
#